data_16829ba08384f2fd0e39c5cd347d823d
#
_entry.id   16829ba08384f2fd0e39c5cd347d823d
#
_cell.length_a   1.000
_cell.length_b   1.000
_cell.length_c   1.000
_cell.angle_alpha   90.00
_cell.angle_beta   90.00
_cell.angle_gamma   90.00
#
_symmetry.space_group_name_H-M   'P 1'
#
loop_
_entity.id
_entity.type
_entity.pdbx_description
1 polymer ?
#
loop_
_entity_poly.entity_id
_entity_poly.type
_entity_poly.pdbx_seq_one_letter_code
_entity_poly.pdbx_strand_id
1 'polypeptide(L)'
;MNNAVLNNKIIVKSFEDIQKSLSEKEKNVIERRVWLNWDKETLQNIGNSFSPSITRERVRQIEDSWIKKIGRIIKATLLTKIQSVSIDFLKLHWGVMSKDKLINNVIKELAIDADVNHSILEMIIQSDFEIKKSKQKLGCQIYFYLPNISKNDIENVYKEALKILKKKKDVVTKNSLFENVLNWLSKPVSITFIDSSLELFDDIVYWEENLVWLTKWKILN
;
A
#
# COMPACT_ATOMS: atom_id res chain seq x y z
N MET A 1 25.05 2.99 19.94
CA MET A 1 23.73 3.57 19.68
C MET A 1 22.69 2.52 20.06
N ASN A 2 21.89 2.79 21.10
CA ASN A 2 20.87 1.84 21.55
C ASN A 2 19.89 1.56 20.41
N ASN A 3 19.87 0.31 19.91
CA ASN A 3 18.83 -0.18 19.04
C ASN A 3 17.52 -0.27 19.85
N ALA A 4 16.83 0.86 20.00
CA ALA A 4 15.51 0.83 20.59
C ALA A 4 14.62 -0.03 19.63
N VAL A 5 14.24 -1.19 20.14
CA VAL A 5 13.33 -2.11 19.42
C VAL A 5 11.99 -1.39 19.28
N LEU A 6 11.51 -1.26 18.05
CA LEU A 6 10.18 -0.72 17.77
C LEU A 6 9.15 -1.78 18.15
N ASN A 7 8.61 -1.68 19.36
CA ASN A 7 7.48 -2.51 19.79
C ASN A 7 6.15 -1.75 19.63
N ASN A 8 5.04 -2.48 19.71
CA ASN A 8 3.70 -1.92 19.57
C ASN A 8 3.44 -0.75 20.53
N LYS A 9 3.86 -0.85 21.80
CA LYS A 9 3.70 0.23 22.78
C LYS A 9 4.40 1.53 22.38
N ILE A 10 5.62 1.43 21.84
CA ILE A 10 6.39 2.59 21.37
C ILE A 10 5.72 3.22 20.17
N ILE A 11 5.25 2.40 19.21
CA ILE A 11 4.57 2.88 18.02
C ILE A 11 3.31 3.63 18.40
N VAL A 12 2.45 3.01 19.22
CA VAL A 12 1.19 3.59 19.70
C VAL A 12 1.45 4.88 20.46
N LYS A 13 2.34 4.87 21.45
CA LYS A 13 2.66 6.06 22.25
C LYS A 13 3.22 7.20 21.39
N SER A 14 4.16 6.90 20.49
CA SER A 14 4.72 7.92 19.59
C SER A 14 3.65 8.52 18.69
N PHE A 15 2.71 7.70 18.23
CA PHE A 15 1.59 8.15 17.42
C PHE A 15 0.61 9.03 18.22
N GLU A 16 0.28 8.65 19.44
CA GLU A 16 -0.52 9.48 20.38
C GLU A 16 0.14 10.82 20.65
N ASP A 17 1.46 10.84 20.88
CA ASP A 17 2.20 12.08 21.12
C ASP A 17 2.14 13.01 19.89
N ILE A 18 2.20 12.46 18.69
CA ILE A 18 2.00 13.21 17.45
C ILE A 18 0.58 13.78 17.39
N GLN A 19 -0.43 13.02 17.80
CA GLN A 19 -1.83 13.48 17.81
C GLN A 19 -2.07 14.67 18.73
N LYS A 20 -1.30 14.83 19.81
CA LYS A 20 -1.41 16.01 20.72
C LYS A 20 -1.16 17.34 19.99
N SER A 21 -0.45 17.32 18.88
CA SER A 21 -0.20 18.50 18.05
C SER A 21 -1.34 18.85 17.09
N LEU A 22 -2.42 18.08 17.09
CA LEU A 22 -3.57 18.23 16.19
C LEU A 22 -4.65 19.11 16.82
N SER A 23 -5.40 19.80 15.95
CA SER A 23 -6.65 20.43 16.35
C SER A 23 -7.73 19.38 16.67
N GLU A 24 -8.73 19.72 17.47
CA GLU A 24 -9.83 18.82 17.81
C GLU A 24 -10.57 18.25 16.56
N LYS A 25 -10.71 19.05 15.49
CA LYS A 25 -11.29 18.58 14.24
C LYS A 25 -10.43 17.53 13.55
N GLU A 26 -9.11 17.75 13.52
CA GLU A 26 -8.16 16.78 12.97
C GLU A 26 -8.18 15.48 13.77
N LYS A 27 -8.12 15.57 15.11
CA LYS A 27 -8.21 14.39 15.98
C LYS A 27 -9.47 13.59 15.71
N ASN A 28 -10.64 14.21 15.72
CA ASN A 28 -11.92 13.54 15.48
C ASN A 28 -11.93 12.77 14.17
N VAL A 29 -11.47 13.40 13.07
CA VAL A 29 -11.40 12.74 11.76
C VAL A 29 -10.49 11.52 11.83
N ILE A 30 -9.34 11.63 12.46
CA ILE A 30 -8.30 10.61 12.45
C ILE A 30 -8.63 9.44 13.35
N GLU A 31 -9.11 9.69 14.56
CA GLU A 31 -9.54 8.65 15.48
C GLU A 31 -10.60 7.75 14.86
N ARG A 32 -11.49 8.30 14.07
CA ARG A 32 -12.55 7.55 13.35
C ARG A 32 -12.06 6.86 12.09
N ARG A 33 -10.93 7.31 11.53
CA ARG A 33 -10.32 6.71 10.34
C ARG A 33 -9.29 5.64 10.68
N VAL A 34 -8.67 5.70 11.87
CA VAL A 34 -7.51 4.86 12.23
C VAL A 34 -7.72 4.05 13.50
N TRP A 35 -8.34 4.65 14.50
CA TRP A 35 -8.10 4.25 15.87
C TRP A 35 -9.24 3.51 16.59
N LEU A 36 -10.47 3.97 16.48
CA LEU A 36 -11.52 3.57 17.41
C LEU A 36 -12.39 2.39 16.97
N ASN A 37 -12.44 2.08 15.69
CA ASN A 37 -13.26 0.97 15.22
C ASN A 37 -12.48 0.14 14.21
N TRP A 38 -12.56 -1.16 14.33
CA TRP A 38 -12.05 -2.16 13.38
C TRP A 38 -12.53 -1.89 11.95
N ASP A 39 -13.63 -1.15 11.79
CA ASP A 39 -14.15 -0.67 10.51
C ASP A 39 -13.90 0.83 10.35
N LYS A 40 -13.10 1.19 9.35
CA LYS A 40 -12.89 2.60 8.96
C LYS A 40 -14.21 3.26 8.62
N GLU A 41 -14.61 4.29 9.37
CA GLU A 41 -15.79 5.07 9.03
C GLU A 41 -15.63 5.75 7.66
N THR A 42 -16.75 5.88 6.93
CA THR A 42 -16.73 6.57 5.65
C THR A 42 -16.53 8.08 5.84
N LEU A 43 -15.86 8.72 4.89
CA LEU A 43 -15.68 10.17 4.91
C LEU A 43 -17.02 10.93 4.97
N GLN A 44 -18.09 10.36 4.39
CA GLN A 44 -19.42 10.95 4.41
C GLN A 44 -20.03 10.92 5.81
N ASN A 45 -19.95 9.76 6.51
CA ASN A 45 -20.48 9.64 7.88
C ASN A 45 -19.75 10.58 8.84
N ILE A 46 -18.44 10.69 8.71
CA ILE A 46 -17.65 11.63 9.49
C ILE A 46 -18.08 13.06 9.22
N GLY A 47 -18.25 13.43 7.95
CA GLY A 47 -18.70 14.79 7.55
C GLY A 47 -20.07 15.15 8.13
N ASN A 48 -21.02 14.22 8.07
CA ASN A 48 -22.37 14.39 8.58
C ASN A 48 -22.45 14.57 10.10
N SER A 49 -21.46 14.05 10.84
CA SER A 49 -21.45 14.15 12.32
C SER A 49 -20.94 15.49 12.87
N PHE A 50 -20.37 16.35 12.03
CA PHE A 50 -19.99 17.69 12.45
C PHE A 50 -21.19 18.65 12.57
N SER A 51 -21.10 19.62 13.44
CA SER A 51 -22.09 20.70 13.58
C SER A 51 -21.41 22.06 13.41
N PRO A 52 -21.65 22.77 12.29
CA PRO A 52 -22.43 22.35 11.12
C PRO A 52 -21.74 21.21 10.34
N SER A 53 -22.53 20.39 9.64
CA SER A 53 -22.00 19.31 8.82
C SER A 53 -21.03 19.84 7.75
N ILE A 54 -20.03 19.02 7.43
CA ILE A 54 -19.03 19.34 6.40
C ILE A 54 -19.07 18.28 5.30
N THR A 55 -18.64 18.68 4.09
CA THR A 55 -18.66 17.78 2.93
C THR A 55 -17.63 16.65 3.06
N ARG A 56 -17.90 15.50 2.42
CA ARG A 56 -16.95 14.41 2.25
C ARG A 56 -15.58 14.90 1.77
N GLU A 57 -15.57 15.83 0.82
CA GLU A 57 -14.34 16.39 0.27
C GLU A 57 -13.58 17.20 1.34
N ARG A 58 -14.28 17.93 2.20
CA ARG A 58 -13.65 18.66 3.30
C ARG A 58 -13.00 17.71 4.32
N VAL A 59 -13.65 16.59 4.63
CA VAL A 59 -13.06 15.56 5.50
C VAL A 59 -11.79 14.98 4.85
N ARG A 60 -11.82 14.71 3.52
CA ARG A 60 -10.65 14.23 2.79
C ARG A 60 -9.49 15.24 2.83
N GLN A 61 -9.77 16.53 2.68
CA GLN A 61 -8.75 17.58 2.78
C GLN A 61 -8.12 17.65 4.18
N ILE A 62 -8.91 17.44 5.23
CA ILE A 62 -8.41 17.35 6.61
C ILE A 62 -7.48 16.14 6.73
N GLU A 63 -7.89 14.97 6.24
CA GLU A 63 -7.08 13.75 6.24
C GLU A 63 -5.74 13.98 5.49
N ASP A 64 -5.78 14.51 4.27
CA ASP A 64 -4.58 14.78 3.46
C ASP A 64 -3.63 15.80 4.12
N SER A 65 -4.18 16.86 4.69
CA SER A 65 -3.39 17.90 5.39
C SER A 65 -2.67 17.32 6.60
N TRP A 66 -3.36 16.49 7.36
CA TRP A 66 -2.84 15.85 8.54
C TRP A 66 -1.74 14.82 8.20
N ILE A 67 -1.93 14.00 7.17
CA ILE A 67 -0.91 13.04 6.71
C ILE A 67 0.40 13.77 6.40
N LYS A 68 0.34 14.93 5.74
CA LYS A 68 1.52 15.75 5.46
C LYS A 68 2.17 16.32 6.73
N LYS A 69 1.36 16.74 7.71
CA LYS A 69 1.83 17.26 9.00
C LYS A 69 2.56 16.17 9.79
N ILE A 70 1.98 14.98 9.86
CA ILE A 70 2.57 13.79 10.47
C ILE A 70 3.92 13.45 9.84
N GLY A 71 4.00 13.42 8.51
CA GLY A 71 5.23 13.06 7.81
C GLY A 71 6.43 13.94 8.21
N ARG A 72 6.17 15.22 8.48
CA ARG A 72 7.21 16.14 8.99
C ARG A 72 7.65 15.79 10.41
N ILE A 73 6.70 15.48 11.29
CA ILE A 73 6.98 15.17 12.69
C ILE A 73 7.68 13.81 12.82
N ILE A 74 7.24 12.82 12.05
CA ILE A 74 7.81 11.45 12.06
C ILE A 74 9.31 11.47 11.77
N LYS A 75 9.79 12.35 10.89
CA LYS A 75 11.22 12.44 10.55
C LYS A 75 12.12 12.69 11.77
N ALA A 76 11.58 13.26 12.86
CA ALA A 76 12.29 13.49 14.11
C ALA A 76 12.05 12.38 15.16
N THR A 77 11.37 11.31 14.82
CA THR A 77 11.00 10.21 15.74
C THR A 77 11.57 8.88 15.30
N LEU A 78 11.50 7.88 16.19
CA LEU A 78 11.86 6.50 15.86
C LEU A 78 10.99 5.88 14.76
N LEU A 79 9.78 6.42 14.53
CA LEU A 79 8.87 5.94 13.49
C LEU A 79 9.41 6.15 12.06
N THR A 80 10.42 7.03 11.90
CA THR A 80 11.11 7.19 10.62
C THR A 80 11.75 5.88 10.11
N LYS A 81 12.10 4.93 11.02
CA LYS A 81 12.59 3.61 10.62
C LYS A 81 11.57 2.84 9.78
N ILE A 82 10.29 2.95 10.12
CA ILE A 82 9.20 2.30 9.36
C ILE A 82 9.18 2.85 7.93
N GLN A 83 9.30 4.17 7.77
CA GLN A 83 9.34 4.82 6.45
C GLN A 83 10.58 4.39 5.65
N SER A 84 11.76 4.41 6.27
CA SER A 84 13.01 4.02 5.61
C SER A 84 12.97 2.58 5.11
N VAL A 85 12.58 1.64 5.98
CA VAL A 85 12.45 0.22 5.61
C VAL A 85 11.40 0.03 4.51
N SER A 86 10.30 0.79 4.55
CA SER A 86 9.29 0.73 3.48
C SER A 86 9.84 1.19 2.13
N ILE A 87 10.65 2.25 2.11
CA ILE A 87 11.31 2.74 0.90
C ILE A 87 12.29 1.70 0.36
N ASP A 88 13.06 1.05 1.25
CA ASP A 88 14.03 0.02 0.86
C ASP A 88 13.33 -1.19 0.24
N PHE A 89 12.23 -1.66 0.82
CA PHE A 89 11.41 -2.72 0.21
C PHE A 89 10.82 -2.31 -1.13
N LEU A 90 10.31 -1.08 -1.25
CA LEU A 90 9.82 -0.59 -2.53
C LEU A 90 10.93 -0.55 -3.57
N LYS A 91 12.13 -0.06 -3.23
CA LYS A 91 13.29 -0.04 -4.14
C LYS A 91 13.69 -1.45 -4.58
N LEU A 92 13.72 -2.41 -3.65
CA LEU A 92 14.03 -3.80 -3.93
C LEU A 92 13.04 -4.44 -4.92
N HIS A 93 11.77 -4.03 -4.86
CA HIS A 93 10.69 -4.49 -5.74
C HIS A 93 10.37 -3.51 -6.89
N TRP A 94 11.37 -2.78 -7.35
CA TRP A 94 11.25 -1.85 -8.47
C TRP A 94 10.15 -0.80 -8.31
N GLY A 95 9.95 -0.37 -7.09
CA GLY A 95 9.16 0.80 -6.75
C GLY A 95 7.66 0.55 -6.57
N VAL A 96 7.19 -0.70 -6.55
CA VAL A 96 5.78 -1.01 -6.33
C VAL A 96 5.59 -2.28 -5.50
N MET A 97 4.64 -2.25 -4.55
CA MET A 97 4.28 -3.40 -3.72
C MET A 97 2.86 -3.24 -3.19
N SER A 98 2.11 -4.35 -3.05
CA SER A 98 0.79 -4.31 -2.41
C SER A 98 0.91 -3.85 -0.95
N LYS A 99 -0.13 -3.18 -0.48
CA LYS A 99 -0.17 -2.62 0.88
C LYS A 99 0.11 -3.68 1.95
N ASP A 100 -0.57 -4.80 1.85
CA ASP A 100 -0.48 -5.85 2.88
C ASP A 100 0.88 -6.54 2.85
N LYS A 101 1.44 -6.78 1.67
CA LYS A 101 2.79 -7.33 1.53
C LYS A 101 3.85 -6.37 2.11
N LEU A 102 3.74 -5.07 1.83
CA LEU A 102 4.68 -4.09 2.38
C LEU A 102 4.60 -4.02 3.90
N ILE A 103 3.39 -3.91 4.46
CA ILE A 103 3.20 -3.86 5.92
C ILE A 103 3.77 -5.12 6.59
N ASN A 104 3.46 -6.30 6.05
CA ASN A 104 3.96 -7.57 6.60
C ASN A 104 5.50 -7.67 6.53
N ASN A 105 6.11 -7.19 5.46
CA ASN A 105 7.57 -7.16 5.34
C ASN A 105 8.20 -6.20 6.35
N VAL A 106 7.60 -5.02 6.55
CA VAL A 106 8.06 -4.04 7.56
C VAL A 106 7.95 -4.62 8.98
N ILE A 107 6.85 -5.29 9.30
CA ILE A 107 6.65 -5.96 10.60
C ILE A 107 7.75 -6.98 10.85
N LYS A 108 8.04 -7.82 9.86
CA LYS A 108 9.09 -8.86 9.95
C LYS A 108 10.48 -8.24 10.11
N GLU A 109 10.83 -7.27 9.26
CA GLU A 109 12.16 -6.66 9.25
C GLU A 109 12.48 -5.91 10.54
N LEU A 110 11.51 -5.21 11.09
CA LEU A 110 11.67 -4.44 12.33
C LEU A 110 11.33 -5.25 13.58
N ALA A 111 10.98 -6.53 13.45
CA ALA A 111 10.55 -7.40 14.55
C ALA A 111 9.44 -6.76 15.40
N ILE A 112 8.46 -6.12 14.74
CA ILE A 112 7.31 -5.52 15.40
C ILE A 112 6.33 -6.62 15.78
N ASP A 113 5.65 -6.45 16.93
CA ASP A 113 4.64 -7.40 17.39
C ASP A 113 3.52 -7.58 16.35
N ALA A 114 3.06 -8.82 16.15
CA ALA A 114 2.07 -9.15 15.12
C ALA A 114 0.69 -8.53 15.37
N ASP A 115 0.40 -8.12 16.60
CA ASP A 115 -0.85 -7.46 17.02
C ASP A 115 -0.86 -5.94 16.77
N VAL A 116 0.20 -5.40 16.12
CA VAL A 116 0.28 -3.99 15.78
C VAL A 116 -0.88 -3.56 14.88
N ASN A 117 -1.42 -2.38 15.14
CA ASN A 117 -2.49 -1.83 14.31
C ASN A 117 -1.97 -1.47 12.90
N HIS A 118 -2.36 -2.27 11.90
CA HIS A 118 -1.98 -2.10 10.51
C HIS A 118 -2.39 -0.73 9.93
N SER A 119 -3.48 -0.13 10.42
CA SER A 119 -3.91 1.20 9.97
C SER A 119 -2.95 2.30 10.42
N ILE A 120 -2.32 2.14 11.59
CA ILE A 120 -1.28 3.05 12.06
C ILE A 120 -0.04 2.92 11.18
N LEU A 121 0.41 1.70 10.91
CA LEU A 121 1.55 1.46 10.01
C LEU A 121 1.28 2.02 8.61
N GLU A 122 0.10 1.76 8.06
CA GLU A 122 -0.34 2.31 6.77
C GLU A 122 -0.23 3.83 6.73
N MET A 123 -0.65 4.53 7.81
CA MET A 123 -0.54 5.98 7.90
C MET A 123 0.89 6.48 8.02
N ILE A 124 1.71 5.83 8.83
CA ILE A 124 3.12 6.17 8.96
C ILE A 124 3.81 6.05 7.59
N ILE A 125 3.59 4.95 6.87
CA ILE A 125 4.14 4.72 5.53
C ILE A 125 3.64 5.78 4.56
N GLN A 126 2.33 6.01 4.50
CA GLN A 126 1.70 6.96 3.58
C GLN A 126 2.13 8.42 3.84
N SER A 127 2.57 8.74 5.07
CA SER A 127 3.00 10.08 5.43
C SER A 127 4.38 10.46 4.88
N ASP A 128 5.14 9.49 4.36
CA ASP A 128 6.41 9.77 3.69
C ASP A 128 6.18 10.41 2.32
N PHE A 129 6.98 11.46 2.01
CA PHE A 129 6.85 12.23 0.76
C PHE A 129 7.28 11.45 -0.48
N GLU A 130 8.15 10.46 -0.30
CA GLU A 130 8.63 9.58 -1.37
C GLU A 130 7.71 8.40 -1.63
N ILE A 131 6.69 8.18 -0.80
CA ILE A 131 5.77 7.06 -0.94
C ILE A 131 4.40 7.58 -1.38
N LYS A 132 3.88 7.02 -2.47
CA LYS A 132 2.52 7.28 -2.93
C LYS A 132 1.67 6.03 -2.73
N LYS A 133 0.39 6.24 -2.44
CA LYS A 133 -0.61 5.18 -2.29
C LYS A 133 -1.60 5.21 -3.43
N SER A 134 -1.98 4.03 -3.94
CA SER A 134 -3.04 3.92 -4.94
C SER A 134 -4.41 4.18 -4.33
N LYS A 135 -5.38 4.55 -5.18
CA LYS A 135 -6.79 4.50 -4.81
C LYS A 135 -7.29 3.06 -4.95
N GLN A 136 -8.29 2.71 -4.14
CA GLN A 136 -8.96 1.43 -4.29
C GLN A 136 -9.64 1.32 -5.66
N LYS A 137 -9.43 0.19 -6.34
CA LYS A 137 -10.03 -0.13 -7.63
C LYS A 137 -10.50 -1.58 -7.58
N LEU A 138 -11.65 -1.88 -8.17
CA LEU A 138 -12.18 -3.24 -8.24
C LEU A 138 -11.20 -4.17 -8.97
N GLY A 139 -10.93 -5.33 -8.39
CA GLY A 139 -10.01 -6.33 -8.97
C GLY A 139 -8.53 -5.95 -8.89
N CYS A 140 -8.18 -4.92 -8.10
CA CYS A 140 -6.81 -4.51 -7.87
C CYS A 140 -6.60 -4.17 -6.40
N GLN A 141 -5.60 -4.75 -5.79
CA GLN A 141 -5.22 -4.47 -4.41
C GLN A 141 -4.76 -3.01 -4.25
N ILE A 142 -4.92 -2.46 -3.05
CA ILE A 142 -4.28 -1.18 -2.72
C ILE A 142 -2.77 -1.42 -2.65
N TYR A 143 -1.99 -0.54 -3.25
CA TYR A 143 -0.53 -0.64 -3.30
C TYR A 143 0.15 0.68 -3.00
N PHE A 144 1.39 0.59 -2.56
CA PHE A 144 2.31 1.70 -2.43
C PHE A 144 3.31 1.70 -3.60
N TYR A 145 3.72 2.88 -4.00
CA TYR A 145 4.67 3.04 -5.10
C TYR A 145 5.53 4.30 -4.96
N LEU A 146 6.72 4.26 -5.54
CA LEU A 146 7.63 5.39 -5.58
C LEU A 146 7.24 6.39 -6.68
N PRO A 147 7.60 7.69 -6.56
CA PRO A 147 7.19 8.75 -7.48
C PRO A 147 7.63 8.56 -8.94
N ASN A 148 8.70 7.82 -9.17
CA ASN A 148 9.22 7.48 -10.50
C ASN A 148 8.40 6.40 -11.23
N ILE A 149 7.48 5.74 -10.53
CA ILE A 149 6.62 4.70 -11.11
C ILE A 149 5.34 5.32 -11.67
N SER A 150 5.06 5.03 -12.92
CA SER A 150 3.81 5.42 -13.57
C SER A 150 2.74 4.36 -13.35
N LYS A 151 1.54 4.79 -12.93
CA LYS A 151 0.37 3.89 -12.85
C LYS A 151 0.01 3.30 -14.22
N ASN A 152 0.24 4.06 -15.29
CA ASN A 152 0.00 3.58 -16.64
C ASN A 152 0.93 2.42 -17.00
N ASP A 153 2.17 2.43 -16.53
CA ASP A 153 3.12 1.34 -16.79
C ASP A 153 2.65 0.05 -16.08
N ILE A 154 2.16 0.14 -14.83
CA ILE A 154 1.55 -0.99 -14.12
C ILE A 154 0.33 -1.53 -14.87
N GLU A 155 -0.57 -0.64 -15.32
CA GLU A 155 -1.76 -1.04 -16.09
C GLU A 155 -1.41 -1.63 -17.47
N ASN A 156 -0.36 -1.16 -18.11
CA ASN A 156 0.11 -1.69 -19.39
C ASN A 156 0.67 -3.11 -19.21
N VAL A 157 1.49 -3.35 -18.20
CA VAL A 157 1.98 -4.70 -17.84
C VAL A 157 0.81 -5.66 -17.66
N TYR A 158 -0.19 -5.27 -16.89
CA TYR A 158 -1.37 -6.09 -16.65
C TYR A 158 -2.18 -6.36 -17.94
N LYS A 159 -2.42 -5.33 -18.76
CA LYS A 159 -3.17 -5.48 -20.03
C LYS A 159 -2.48 -6.44 -20.99
N GLU A 160 -1.15 -6.34 -21.11
CA GLU A 160 -0.39 -7.25 -21.98
C GLU A 160 -0.39 -8.68 -21.43
N ALA A 161 -0.20 -8.87 -20.13
CA ALA A 161 -0.31 -10.19 -19.51
C ALA A 161 -1.70 -10.82 -19.74
N LEU A 162 -2.78 -10.05 -19.59
CA LEU A 162 -4.14 -10.52 -19.86
C LEU A 162 -4.33 -10.93 -21.33
N LYS A 163 -3.79 -10.18 -22.29
CA LYS A 163 -3.88 -10.55 -23.72
C LYS A 163 -3.19 -11.89 -23.99
N ILE A 164 -1.99 -12.07 -23.42
CA ILE A 164 -1.21 -13.29 -23.58
C ILE A 164 -1.94 -14.49 -22.97
N LEU A 165 -2.40 -14.37 -21.73
CA LEU A 165 -3.13 -15.42 -21.03
C LEU A 165 -4.42 -15.78 -21.78
N LYS A 166 -5.25 -14.80 -22.16
CA LYS A 166 -6.48 -15.03 -22.91
C LYS A 166 -6.25 -15.68 -24.27
N LYS A 167 -5.13 -15.39 -24.94
CA LYS A 167 -4.77 -16.01 -26.22
C LYS A 167 -4.35 -17.46 -26.04
N LYS A 168 -3.54 -17.76 -25.03
CA LYS A 168 -3.07 -19.13 -24.74
C LYS A 168 -4.18 -20.03 -24.20
N LYS A 169 -5.11 -19.49 -23.43
CA LYS A 169 -6.23 -20.22 -22.79
C LYS A 169 -5.79 -21.41 -21.93
N ASP A 170 -4.57 -21.39 -21.44
CA ASP A 170 -3.95 -22.44 -20.67
C ASP A 170 -2.98 -21.85 -19.63
N VAL A 171 -2.61 -22.68 -18.66
CA VAL A 171 -1.59 -22.35 -17.65
C VAL A 171 -0.26 -22.08 -18.35
N VAL A 172 0.43 -21.06 -17.94
CA VAL A 172 1.75 -20.69 -18.46
C VAL A 172 2.76 -20.61 -17.34
N THR A 173 4.04 -20.83 -17.64
CA THR A 173 5.09 -20.56 -16.68
C THR A 173 5.30 -19.06 -16.52
N LYS A 174 5.65 -18.66 -15.32
CA LYS A 174 5.94 -17.26 -14.95
C LYS A 174 6.99 -16.64 -15.90
N ASN A 175 8.07 -17.38 -16.15
CA ASN A 175 9.13 -16.94 -17.06
C ASN A 175 8.61 -16.69 -18.49
N SER A 176 7.86 -17.66 -19.04
CA SER A 176 7.28 -17.50 -20.38
C SER A 176 6.31 -16.32 -20.47
N LEU A 177 5.51 -16.08 -19.42
CA LEU A 177 4.62 -14.91 -19.39
C LEU A 177 5.43 -13.62 -19.38
N PHE A 178 6.46 -13.52 -18.53
CA PHE A 178 7.25 -12.31 -18.39
C PHE A 178 8.05 -11.96 -19.64
N GLU A 179 8.69 -12.95 -20.26
CA GLU A 179 9.39 -12.76 -21.55
C GLU A 179 8.44 -12.25 -22.64
N ASN A 180 7.25 -12.83 -22.73
CA ASN A 180 6.25 -12.37 -23.69
C ASN A 180 5.77 -10.95 -23.37
N VAL A 181 5.53 -10.60 -22.09
CA VAL A 181 5.16 -9.25 -21.71
C VAL A 181 6.26 -8.25 -22.06
N LEU A 182 7.53 -8.57 -21.77
CA LEU A 182 8.68 -7.73 -22.14
C LEU A 182 8.75 -7.42 -23.62
N ASN A 183 8.49 -8.41 -24.47
CA ASN A 183 8.54 -8.27 -25.93
C ASN A 183 7.44 -7.34 -26.50
N TRP A 184 6.33 -7.17 -25.76
CA TRP A 184 5.20 -6.34 -26.20
C TRP A 184 5.17 -4.94 -25.57
N LEU A 185 5.96 -4.71 -24.51
CA LEU A 185 6.03 -3.40 -23.90
C LEU A 185 6.91 -2.46 -24.71
N SER A 186 6.39 -1.25 -24.95
CA SER A 186 7.12 -0.20 -25.69
C SER A 186 8.29 0.40 -24.89
N LYS A 187 8.36 0.14 -23.60
CA LYS A 187 9.44 0.60 -22.71
C LYS A 187 10.11 -0.59 -22.04
N PRO A 188 11.45 -0.60 -21.92
CA PRO A 188 12.13 -1.62 -21.15
C PRO A 188 11.76 -1.50 -19.67
N VAL A 189 11.31 -2.61 -19.10
CA VAL A 189 11.03 -2.75 -17.66
C VAL A 189 11.76 -3.99 -17.14
N SER A 190 11.96 -4.08 -15.82
CA SER A 190 12.55 -5.28 -15.25
C SER A 190 11.52 -6.39 -15.06
N ILE A 191 11.99 -7.63 -15.02
CA ILE A 191 11.17 -8.80 -14.68
C ILE A 191 10.53 -8.64 -13.30
N THR A 192 11.28 -8.12 -12.34
CA THR A 192 10.78 -7.87 -10.98
C THR A 192 9.66 -6.83 -10.95
N PHE A 193 9.71 -5.82 -11.83
CA PHE A 193 8.62 -4.85 -11.97
C PHE A 193 7.36 -5.50 -12.53
N ILE A 194 7.50 -6.38 -13.53
CA ILE A 194 6.39 -7.14 -14.09
C ILE A 194 5.75 -7.99 -13.00
N ASP A 195 6.55 -8.75 -12.27
CA ASP A 195 6.11 -9.61 -11.18
C ASP A 195 5.35 -8.82 -10.11
N SER A 196 5.97 -7.79 -9.56
CA SER A 196 5.36 -6.94 -8.54
C SER A 196 4.09 -6.24 -9.03
N SER A 197 4.01 -5.89 -10.33
CA SER A 197 2.83 -5.29 -10.92
C SER A 197 1.67 -6.27 -11.07
N LEU A 198 1.94 -7.49 -11.51
CA LEU A 198 0.91 -8.52 -11.72
C LEU A 198 0.35 -9.07 -10.41
N GLU A 199 1.16 -9.15 -9.35
CA GLU A 199 0.71 -9.52 -8.00
C GLU A 199 -0.38 -8.59 -7.43
N LEU A 200 -0.57 -7.39 -8.01
CA LEU A 200 -1.59 -6.44 -7.56
C LEU A 200 -3.02 -6.80 -8.03
N PHE A 201 -3.16 -7.70 -9.00
CA PHE A 201 -4.45 -7.97 -9.64
C PHE A 201 -5.03 -9.32 -9.22
N ASP A 202 -6.26 -9.28 -8.70
CA ASP A 202 -6.93 -10.44 -8.08
C ASP A 202 -7.31 -11.54 -9.08
N ASP A 203 -7.32 -11.23 -10.37
CA ASP A 203 -7.66 -12.20 -11.41
C ASP A 203 -6.45 -12.99 -11.95
N ILE A 204 -5.24 -12.66 -11.50
CA ILE A 204 -4.02 -13.40 -11.83
C ILE A 204 -3.65 -14.30 -10.65
N VAL A 205 -3.58 -15.59 -10.90
CA VAL A 205 -3.24 -16.60 -9.89
C VAL A 205 -1.82 -17.10 -10.13
N TYR A 206 -1.05 -17.14 -9.05
CA TYR A 206 0.27 -17.75 -8.99
C TYR A 206 0.21 -19.05 -8.20
N TRP A 207 0.87 -20.09 -8.69
CA TRP A 207 0.93 -21.40 -8.04
C TRP A 207 2.39 -21.85 -7.83
N GLU A 208 2.60 -22.83 -6.95
CA GLU A 208 3.92 -23.27 -6.46
C GLU A 208 4.90 -23.51 -7.60
N GLU A 209 4.78 -24.12 -8.59
CA GLU A 209 5.76 -24.42 -9.66
C GLU A 209 5.99 -23.26 -10.66
N ASN A 210 5.89 -22.02 -10.22
CA ASN A 210 5.98 -20.86 -11.11
C ASN A 210 4.93 -20.85 -12.24
N LEU A 211 3.75 -21.39 -11.99
CA LEU A 211 2.64 -21.39 -12.92
C LEU A 211 1.74 -20.18 -12.71
N VAL A 212 1.20 -19.66 -13.80
CA VAL A 212 0.32 -18.48 -13.80
C VAL A 212 -0.90 -18.74 -14.69
N TRP A 213 -2.08 -18.37 -14.20
CA TRP A 213 -3.34 -18.43 -14.96
C TRP A 213 -4.35 -17.37 -14.50
N LEU A 214 -5.49 -17.31 -15.15
CA LEU A 214 -6.59 -16.44 -14.75
C LEU A 214 -7.57 -17.19 -13.83
N THR A 215 -7.96 -16.55 -12.74
CA THR A 215 -8.94 -17.08 -11.75
C THR A 215 -10.21 -17.63 -12.41
N LYS A 216 -10.63 -17.03 -13.52
CA LYS A 216 -11.83 -17.45 -14.26
C LYS A 216 -11.75 -18.84 -14.88
N TRP A 217 -10.56 -19.42 -15.02
CA TRP A 217 -10.38 -20.72 -15.72
C TRP A 217 -10.69 -21.93 -14.83
N LYS A 218 -10.87 -21.77 -13.53
CA LYS A 218 -11.22 -22.86 -12.59
C LYS A 218 -10.37 -24.12 -12.80
N ILE A 219 -9.05 -23.97 -12.94
CA ILE A 219 -8.13 -25.06 -13.30
C ILE A 219 -7.94 -26.04 -12.16
N LEU A 220 -8.22 -25.64 -10.93
CA LEU A 220 -8.20 -26.49 -9.75
C LEU A 220 -9.53 -26.39 -9.02
N ASN A 221 -10.27 -27.46 -8.95
CA ASN A 221 -11.33 -27.72 -7.96
C ASN A 221 -10.77 -28.61 -6.87
#